data_dda8fdaeede03bfd2c434d3659493888
#
_entry.id   dda8fdaeede03bfd2c434d3659493888
#
_cell.length_a   1.000
_cell.length_b   1.000
_cell.length_c   1.000
_cell.angle_alpha   90.00
_cell.angle_beta   90.00
_cell.angle_gamma   90.00
#
_symmetry.space_group_name_H-M   'P 1'
#
loop_
_entity.id
_entity.type
_entity.pdbx_description
1 polymer ?
#
loop_
_entity_poly.entity_id
_entity_poly.type
_entity_poly.pdbx_seq_one_letter_code
_entity_poly.pdbx_strand_id
1 'polypeptide(L)'
;RVTSETTFETCEQCIYCKSKDYNLCDNRKGIGTQANGSMARYVLSREESCHVLPETVSLKAASLTEPLACCTHSVMEKTSIKQGETVLIIGPGPIGLLAAQVAKANGAKVIITGITKDKPRLDLAREIGIDITVDSLVEDLREVILKETDGYGVDKIFDCSGSVFAVNNALPLIKKKGDFVQIGLFAKKMNELD
;
A
#
# COMPACT_ATOMS: atom_id res chain seq x y z
N ARG A 1 8.90 -17.12 18.10
CA ARG A 1 7.87 -16.60 17.20
C ARG A 1 8.54 -15.63 16.24
N VAL A 2 8.40 -15.87 14.93
CA VAL A 2 9.05 -15.05 13.90
C VAL A 2 8.08 -14.72 12.77
N THR A 3 8.38 -13.67 12.03
CA THR A 3 7.91 -13.43 10.65
C THR A 3 9.10 -13.59 9.72
N SER A 4 8.87 -13.92 8.46
CA SER A 4 9.94 -14.11 7.48
C SER A 4 9.73 -13.21 6.28
N GLU A 5 10.81 -12.63 5.77
CA GLU A 5 10.81 -12.04 4.44
C GLU A 5 10.50 -13.09 3.38
N THR A 6 9.99 -12.64 2.25
CA THR A 6 9.61 -13.53 1.15
C THR A 6 10.76 -13.89 0.22
N THR A 7 11.97 -13.37 0.42
CA THR A 7 13.15 -13.70 -0.37
C THR A 7 13.80 -14.99 0.14
N PHE A 8 13.83 -16.02 -0.71
CA PHE A 8 14.42 -17.32 -0.38
C PHE A 8 15.86 -17.46 -0.88
N GLU A 9 16.14 -17.06 -2.11
CA GLU A 9 17.46 -17.21 -2.76
C GLU A 9 17.73 -16.00 -3.65
N THR A 10 18.97 -15.58 -3.73
CA THR A 10 19.45 -14.51 -4.59
C THR A 10 20.77 -14.89 -5.24
N CYS A 11 21.27 -14.13 -6.23
CA CYS A 11 22.55 -14.43 -6.89
C CYS A 11 23.78 -13.98 -6.08
N GLU A 12 23.60 -13.21 -5.01
CA GLU A 12 24.62 -12.66 -4.09
C GLU A 12 25.70 -11.75 -4.70
N GLN A 13 25.73 -11.60 -6.03
CA GLN A 13 26.80 -10.89 -6.75
C GLN A 13 26.36 -9.65 -7.51
N CYS A 14 25.06 -9.48 -7.83
CA CYS A 14 24.58 -8.30 -8.55
C CYS A 14 24.59 -7.04 -7.66
N ILE A 15 24.40 -5.89 -8.28
CA ILE A 15 24.40 -4.59 -7.59
C ILE A 15 23.37 -4.57 -6.44
N TYR A 16 22.19 -5.14 -6.68
CA TYR A 16 21.10 -5.20 -5.69
C TYR A 16 21.42 -6.09 -4.49
N CYS A 17 22.10 -7.22 -4.72
CA CYS A 17 22.56 -8.07 -3.62
C CYS A 17 23.65 -7.38 -2.79
N LYS A 18 24.57 -6.65 -3.45
CA LYS A 18 25.63 -5.90 -2.78
C LYS A 18 25.11 -4.72 -1.96
N SER A 19 24.01 -4.09 -2.40
CA SER A 19 23.31 -3.03 -1.66
C SER A 19 22.28 -3.54 -0.65
N LYS A 20 22.08 -4.86 -0.56
CA LYS A 20 21.08 -5.55 0.27
C LYS A 20 19.62 -5.32 -0.17
N ASP A 21 19.41 -4.83 -1.37
CA ASP A 21 18.09 -4.72 -2.01
C ASP A 21 17.70 -6.05 -2.66
N TYR A 22 17.68 -7.12 -1.88
CA TYR A 22 17.51 -8.50 -2.35
C TYR A 22 16.24 -8.74 -3.16
N ASN A 23 15.18 -7.99 -2.87
CA ASN A 23 13.91 -8.02 -3.58
C ASN A 23 14.02 -7.57 -5.03
N LEU A 24 15.08 -6.83 -5.41
CA LEU A 24 15.34 -6.36 -6.77
C LEU A 24 16.31 -7.25 -7.56
N CYS A 25 16.82 -8.34 -6.97
CA CYS A 25 17.70 -9.27 -7.67
C CYS A 25 16.96 -10.01 -8.79
N ASP A 26 17.45 -9.95 -10.03
CA ASP A 26 16.83 -10.62 -11.20
C ASP A 26 16.77 -12.16 -11.04
N ASN A 27 17.68 -12.75 -10.25
CA ASN A 27 17.70 -14.18 -9.95
C ASN A 27 17.05 -14.51 -8.61
N ARG A 28 16.25 -13.60 -8.05
CA ARG A 28 15.55 -13.83 -6.80
C ARG A 28 14.55 -14.97 -6.93
N LYS A 29 14.58 -15.89 -5.96
CA LYS A 29 13.50 -16.87 -5.76
C LYS A 29 12.68 -16.46 -4.54
N GLY A 30 11.40 -16.27 -4.74
CA GLY A 30 10.46 -15.93 -3.66
C GLY A 30 9.80 -17.16 -3.07
N ILE A 31 9.64 -17.17 -1.75
CA ILE A 31 8.83 -18.16 -1.02
C ILE A 31 7.39 -18.12 -1.56
N GLY A 32 6.87 -19.27 -1.96
CA GLY A 32 5.52 -19.39 -2.52
C GLY A 32 5.38 -19.05 -4.01
N THR A 33 6.48 -18.69 -4.69
CA THR A 33 6.51 -18.42 -6.13
C THR A 33 7.50 -19.34 -6.86
N GLN A 34 8.79 -19.12 -6.73
CA GLN A 34 9.83 -19.97 -7.31
C GLN A 34 10.37 -21.01 -6.32
N ALA A 35 10.17 -20.82 -5.02
CA ALA A 35 10.45 -21.77 -3.97
C ALA A 35 9.16 -22.20 -3.26
N ASN A 36 9.21 -23.29 -2.51
CA ASN A 36 8.05 -23.80 -1.76
C ASN A 36 7.50 -22.74 -0.81
N GLY A 37 6.17 -22.64 -0.75
CA GLY A 37 5.45 -21.67 0.07
C GLY A 37 5.16 -22.15 1.48
N SER A 38 4.43 -21.28 2.23
CA SER A 38 4.09 -21.50 3.64
C SER A 38 2.73 -22.17 3.87
N MET A 39 2.00 -22.56 2.81
CA MET A 39 0.75 -23.33 2.92
C MET A 39 1.04 -24.80 3.25
N ALA A 40 1.83 -25.03 4.29
CA ALA A 40 2.30 -26.32 4.75
C ALA A 40 2.54 -26.28 6.27
N ARG A 41 2.72 -27.47 6.89
CA ARG A 41 3.03 -27.58 8.32
C ARG A 41 4.39 -26.95 8.66
N TYR A 42 5.34 -27.04 7.72
CA TYR A 42 6.69 -26.51 7.85
C TYR A 42 7.07 -25.75 6.58
N VAL A 43 7.84 -24.69 6.73
CA VAL A 43 8.42 -23.92 5.63
C VAL A 43 9.92 -23.75 5.90
N LEU A 44 10.71 -23.88 4.84
CA LEU A 44 12.13 -23.56 4.89
C LEU A 44 12.30 -22.05 4.61
N SER A 45 13.00 -21.37 5.49
CA SER A 45 13.36 -19.97 5.35
C SER A 45 14.82 -19.76 5.72
N ARG A 46 15.41 -18.67 5.25
CA ARG A 46 16.76 -18.26 5.61
C ARG A 46 16.73 -17.65 7.02
N GLU A 47 17.76 -17.90 7.81
CA GLU A 47 17.87 -17.36 9.17
C GLU A 47 17.85 -15.83 9.15
N GLU A 48 18.63 -15.21 8.26
CA GLU A 48 18.73 -13.77 8.10
C GLU A 48 17.43 -13.10 7.62
N SER A 49 16.51 -13.87 7.05
CA SER A 49 15.17 -13.41 6.63
C SER A 49 14.13 -13.52 7.74
N CYS A 50 14.49 -14.11 8.89
CA CYS A 50 13.57 -14.31 10.00
C CYS A 50 13.73 -13.21 11.05
N HIS A 51 12.62 -12.51 11.34
CA HIS A 51 12.57 -11.45 12.33
C HIS A 51 11.76 -11.91 13.55
N VAL A 52 12.33 -11.74 14.73
CA VAL A 52 11.65 -12.11 15.99
C VAL A 52 10.48 -11.16 16.24
N LEU A 53 9.31 -11.74 16.50
CA LEU A 53 8.11 -10.96 16.82
C LEU A 53 8.15 -10.48 18.28
N PRO A 54 7.83 -9.21 18.55
CA PRO A 54 7.59 -8.74 19.91
C PRO A 54 6.49 -9.57 20.60
N GLU A 55 6.60 -9.76 21.90
CA GLU A 55 5.60 -10.51 22.66
C GLU A 55 4.20 -9.91 22.60
N THR A 56 4.13 -8.58 22.47
CA THR A 56 2.89 -7.81 22.36
C THR A 56 2.14 -8.01 21.03
N VAL A 57 2.81 -8.54 19.99
CA VAL A 57 2.21 -8.75 18.68
C VAL A 57 1.66 -10.17 18.56
N SER A 58 0.36 -10.32 18.30
CA SER A 58 -0.25 -11.63 18.07
C SER A 58 0.20 -12.23 16.73
N LEU A 59 0.20 -13.56 16.60
CA LEU A 59 0.51 -14.23 15.33
C LEU A 59 -0.50 -13.84 14.23
N LYS A 60 -1.75 -13.57 14.60
CA LYS A 60 -2.78 -13.09 13.67
C LYS A 60 -2.44 -11.72 13.12
N ALA A 61 -2.01 -10.77 13.95
CA ALA A 61 -1.56 -9.46 13.50
C ALA A 61 -0.26 -9.56 12.67
N ALA A 62 0.68 -10.39 13.12
CA ALA A 62 1.95 -10.62 12.43
C ALA A 62 1.80 -11.23 11.03
N SER A 63 0.69 -11.90 10.73
CA SER A 63 0.43 -12.41 9.37
C SER A 63 0.28 -11.30 8.32
N LEU A 64 0.07 -10.06 8.74
CA LEU A 64 0.00 -8.87 7.88
C LEU A 64 1.34 -8.15 7.72
N THR A 65 2.44 -8.66 8.29
CA THR A 65 3.74 -7.95 8.28
C THR A 65 4.24 -7.70 6.86
N GLU A 66 4.15 -8.67 5.96
CA GLU A 66 4.63 -8.51 4.58
C GLU A 66 3.81 -7.45 3.81
N PRO A 67 2.48 -7.52 3.71
CA PRO A 67 1.72 -6.46 3.04
C PRO A 67 1.84 -5.10 3.73
N LEU A 68 2.01 -5.06 5.05
CA LEU A 68 2.27 -3.83 5.79
C LEU A 68 3.65 -3.25 5.45
N ALA A 69 4.69 -4.08 5.27
CA ALA A 69 6.01 -3.64 4.85
C ALA A 69 5.97 -2.98 3.46
N CYS A 70 5.20 -3.55 2.51
CA CYS A 70 4.98 -2.91 1.21
C CYS A 70 4.34 -1.53 1.34
N CYS A 71 3.34 -1.39 2.21
CA CYS A 71 2.69 -0.10 2.47
C CYS A 71 3.64 0.89 3.15
N THR A 72 4.39 0.45 4.16
CA THR A 72 5.37 1.29 4.87
C THR A 72 6.46 1.79 3.91
N HIS A 73 7.01 0.92 3.08
CA HIS A 73 7.98 1.30 2.06
C HIS A 73 7.43 2.36 1.11
N SER A 74 6.21 2.16 0.60
CA SER A 74 5.59 3.09 -0.35
C SER A 74 5.25 4.43 0.30
N VAL A 75 4.71 4.43 1.52
CA VAL A 75 4.19 5.62 2.18
C VAL A 75 5.28 6.42 2.89
N MET A 76 6.30 5.76 3.47
CA MET A 76 7.31 6.40 4.31
C MET A 76 8.67 6.54 3.63
N GLU A 77 9.07 5.58 2.80
CA GLU A 77 10.41 5.58 2.18
C GLU A 77 10.41 6.17 0.77
N LYS A 78 9.38 5.91 -0.03
CA LYS A 78 9.26 6.48 -1.38
C LYS A 78 8.66 7.89 -1.38
N THR A 79 7.89 8.22 -0.36
CA THR A 79 7.39 9.57 -0.10
C THR A 79 7.67 9.94 1.35
N SER A 80 7.45 11.17 1.72
CA SER A 80 7.50 11.59 3.13
C SER A 80 6.20 12.31 3.45
N ILE A 81 5.39 11.75 4.33
CA ILE A 81 4.17 12.40 4.81
C ILE A 81 4.54 13.41 5.88
N LYS A 82 4.06 14.63 5.71
CA LYS A 82 4.13 15.68 6.73
C LYS A 82 2.82 15.73 7.50
N GLN A 83 2.90 16.06 8.76
CA GLN A 83 1.71 16.22 9.60
C GLN A 83 0.74 17.25 8.99
N GLY A 84 -0.52 16.87 8.86
CA GLY A 84 -1.58 17.70 8.30
C GLY A 84 -1.72 17.63 6.77
N GLU A 85 -0.85 16.92 6.06
CA GLU A 85 -1.06 16.65 4.62
C GLU A 85 -2.33 15.83 4.40
N THR A 86 -3.05 16.14 3.32
CA THR A 86 -4.22 15.35 2.90
C THR A 86 -3.80 14.29 1.88
N VAL A 87 -4.15 13.05 2.17
CA VAL A 87 -3.77 11.87 1.38
C VAL A 87 -5.01 11.18 0.84
N LEU A 88 -5.02 10.88 -0.45
CA LEU A 88 -6.03 10.05 -1.10
C LEU A 88 -5.50 8.62 -1.29
N ILE A 89 -6.25 7.64 -0.81
CA ILE A 89 -6.01 6.21 -1.09
C ILE A 89 -7.09 5.73 -2.05
N ILE A 90 -6.68 5.17 -3.19
CA ILE A 90 -7.59 4.61 -4.19
C ILE A 90 -7.68 3.10 -4.00
N GLY A 91 -8.87 2.60 -3.66
CA GLY A 91 -9.15 1.18 -3.45
C GLY A 91 -9.02 0.74 -1.99
N PRO A 92 -10.16 0.35 -1.34
CA PRO A 92 -10.21 -0.06 0.06
C PRO A 92 -9.91 -1.57 0.24
N GLY A 93 -9.03 -2.12 -0.58
CA GLY A 93 -8.52 -3.49 -0.42
C GLY A 93 -7.57 -3.60 0.78
N PRO A 94 -7.04 -4.81 1.07
CA PRO A 94 -6.09 -4.99 2.18
C PRO A 94 -4.91 -4.03 2.13
N ILE A 95 -4.31 -3.83 0.97
CA ILE A 95 -3.19 -2.89 0.78
C ILE A 95 -3.65 -1.44 1.03
N GLY A 96 -4.80 -1.03 0.48
CA GLY A 96 -5.32 0.33 0.69
C GLY A 96 -5.65 0.62 2.16
N LEU A 97 -6.25 -0.33 2.86
CA LEU A 97 -6.55 -0.20 4.29
C LEU A 97 -5.27 -0.12 5.15
N LEU A 98 -4.23 -0.88 4.80
CA LEU A 98 -2.93 -0.80 5.48
C LEU A 98 -2.21 0.50 5.16
N ALA A 99 -2.15 0.91 3.89
CA ALA A 99 -1.55 2.18 3.48
C ALA A 99 -2.24 3.39 4.16
N ALA A 100 -3.57 3.36 4.25
CA ALA A 100 -4.35 4.38 4.94
C ALA A 100 -3.98 4.49 6.42
N GLN A 101 -3.82 3.36 7.12
CA GLN A 101 -3.38 3.34 8.52
C GLN A 101 -1.95 3.87 8.68
N VAL A 102 -1.02 3.48 7.78
CA VAL A 102 0.35 4.00 7.80
C VAL A 102 0.36 5.51 7.57
N ALA A 103 -0.39 6.00 6.58
CA ALA A 103 -0.51 7.44 6.32
C ALA A 103 -1.07 8.19 7.54
N LYS A 104 -2.14 7.68 8.15
CA LYS A 104 -2.75 8.28 9.33
C LYS A 104 -1.81 8.27 10.54
N ALA A 105 -1.08 7.19 10.78
CA ALA A 105 -0.08 7.11 11.85
C ALA A 105 1.06 8.13 11.69
N ASN A 106 1.31 8.60 10.46
CA ASN A 106 2.26 9.67 10.15
C ASN A 106 1.64 11.08 10.17
N GLY A 107 0.40 11.20 10.63
CA GLY A 107 -0.27 12.49 10.84
C GLY A 107 -1.00 13.06 9.63
N ALA A 108 -1.23 12.26 8.59
CA ALA A 108 -2.06 12.66 7.46
C ALA A 108 -3.55 12.70 7.81
N LYS A 109 -4.28 13.59 7.13
CA LYS A 109 -5.71 13.48 6.93
C LYS A 109 -5.97 12.54 5.75
N VAL A 110 -6.66 11.41 5.98
CA VAL A 110 -6.78 10.35 4.99
C VAL A 110 -8.18 10.25 4.41
N ILE A 111 -8.26 10.35 3.09
CA ILE A 111 -9.46 10.06 2.30
C ILE A 111 -9.24 8.71 1.61
N ILE A 112 -10.16 7.76 1.77
CA ILE A 112 -10.12 6.49 1.04
C ILE A 112 -11.34 6.35 0.14
N THR A 113 -11.13 5.98 -1.11
CA THR A 113 -12.22 5.79 -2.07
C THR A 113 -12.32 4.36 -2.57
N GLY A 114 -13.55 3.94 -2.79
CA GLY A 114 -13.92 2.67 -3.41
C GLY A 114 -15.19 2.84 -4.23
N ILE A 115 -15.82 1.75 -4.57
CA ILE A 115 -17.10 1.71 -5.28
C ILE A 115 -18.13 0.97 -4.44
N THR A 116 -19.41 1.02 -4.79
CA THR A 116 -20.54 0.50 -3.99
C THR A 116 -20.35 -0.96 -3.53
N LYS A 117 -19.73 -1.81 -4.34
CA LYS A 117 -19.42 -3.20 -3.94
C LYS A 117 -18.38 -3.28 -2.79
N ASP A 118 -17.61 -2.21 -2.58
CA ASP A 118 -16.60 -2.14 -1.53
C ASP A 118 -17.16 -1.58 -0.21
N LYS A 119 -18.47 -1.35 -0.13
CA LYS A 119 -19.12 -0.79 1.06
C LYS A 119 -18.67 -1.44 2.38
N PRO A 120 -18.58 -2.78 2.52
CA PRO A 120 -18.11 -3.38 3.78
C PRO A 120 -16.67 -2.98 4.15
N ARG A 121 -15.82 -2.74 3.15
CA ARG A 121 -14.43 -2.31 3.36
C ARG A 121 -14.34 -0.82 3.69
N LEU A 122 -15.20 0.01 3.08
CA LEU A 122 -15.33 1.42 3.43
C LEU A 122 -15.88 1.59 4.84
N ASP A 123 -16.83 0.75 5.26
CA ASP A 123 -17.32 0.72 6.64
C ASP A 123 -16.19 0.33 7.61
N LEU A 124 -15.42 -0.72 7.30
CA LEU A 124 -14.21 -1.07 8.07
C LEU A 124 -13.19 0.08 8.14
N ALA A 125 -12.98 0.82 7.04
CA ALA A 125 -12.11 1.97 7.04
C ALA A 125 -12.55 3.02 8.08
N ARG A 126 -13.86 3.28 8.20
CA ARG A 126 -14.41 4.17 9.26
C ARG A 126 -14.16 3.61 10.65
N GLU A 127 -14.41 2.32 10.85
CA GLU A 127 -14.21 1.64 12.16
C GLU A 127 -12.76 1.73 12.65
N ILE A 128 -11.78 1.59 11.74
CA ILE A 128 -10.35 1.72 12.07
C ILE A 128 -9.86 3.18 12.10
N GLY A 129 -10.77 4.14 11.97
CA GLY A 129 -10.50 5.56 12.21
C GLY A 129 -9.98 6.34 11.01
N ILE A 130 -10.20 5.89 9.77
CA ILE A 130 -9.91 6.69 8.57
C ILE A 130 -10.88 7.87 8.49
N ASP A 131 -10.36 9.06 8.18
CA ASP A 131 -11.09 10.32 8.34
C ASP A 131 -12.29 10.44 7.40
N ILE A 132 -12.10 10.08 6.11
CA ILE A 132 -13.15 10.21 5.09
C ILE A 132 -13.15 8.98 4.19
N THR A 133 -14.35 8.45 3.93
CA THR A 133 -14.56 7.35 3.00
C THR A 133 -15.53 7.79 1.92
N VAL A 134 -15.22 7.50 0.65
CA VAL A 134 -16.00 7.92 -0.51
C VAL A 134 -16.39 6.72 -1.36
N ASP A 135 -17.68 6.52 -1.61
CA ASP A 135 -18.18 5.65 -2.67
C ASP A 135 -18.28 6.46 -3.97
N SER A 136 -17.30 6.32 -4.85
CA SER A 136 -17.19 7.13 -6.07
C SER A 136 -18.27 6.84 -7.14
N LEU A 137 -19.16 5.86 -6.92
CA LEU A 137 -20.35 5.66 -7.76
C LEU A 137 -21.56 6.41 -7.22
N VAL A 138 -21.51 6.90 -5.98
CA VAL A 138 -22.64 7.58 -5.32
C VAL A 138 -22.29 9.03 -5.01
N GLU A 139 -21.03 9.30 -4.70
CA GLU A 139 -20.53 10.61 -4.30
C GLU A 139 -19.53 11.14 -5.34
N ASP A 140 -19.53 12.44 -5.58
CA ASP A 140 -18.51 13.09 -6.42
C ASP A 140 -17.19 13.23 -5.64
N LEU A 141 -16.21 12.35 -5.96
CA LEU A 141 -14.89 12.38 -5.35
C LEU A 141 -14.20 13.74 -5.48
N ARG A 142 -14.42 14.44 -6.60
CA ARG A 142 -13.84 15.77 -6.85
C ARG A 142 -14.41 16.81 -5.88
N GLU A 143 -15.72 16.84 -5.71
CA GLU A 143 -16.36 17.76 -4.77
C GLU A 143 -15.88 17.53 -3.35
N VAL A 144 -15.80 16.25 -2.90
CA VAL A 144 -15.30 15.92 -1.58
C VAL A 144 -13.86 16.39 -1.40
N ILE A 145 -12.96 16.09 -2.34
CA ILE A 145 -11.55 16.47 -2.22
C ILE A 145 -11.39 17.99 -2.23
N LEU A 146 -12.02 18.71 -3.15
CA LEU A 146 -11.88 20.16 -3.22
C LEU A 146 -12.41 20.84 -1.97
N LYS A 147 -13.50 20.37 -1.39
CA LYS A 147 -14.03 20.84 -0.12
C LYS A 147 -13.03 20.63 1.04
N GLU A 148 -12.41 19.48 1.11
CA GLU A 148 -11.51 19.08 2.20
C GLU A 148 -10.10 19.66 2.08
N THR A 149 -9.79 20.32 0.96
CA THR A 149 -8.47 20.87 0.63
C THR A 149 -8.49 22.32 0.18
N ASP A 150 -9.56 23.06 0.50
CA ASP A 150 -9.75 24.48 0.13
C ASP A 150 -9.54 24.72 -1.39
N GLY A 151 -9.92 23.75 -2.22
CA GLY A 151 -9.83 23.84 -3.67
C GLY A 151 -8.47 23.47 -4.29
N TYR A 152 -7.44 23.17 -3.47
CA TYR A 152 -6.08 22.91 -3.96
C TYR A 152 -5.82 21.49 -4.42
N GLY A 153 -6.62 20.52 -3.97
CA GLY A 153 -6.38 19.10 -4.18
C GLY A 153 -5.50 18.45 -3.10
N VAL A 154 -5.34 17.13 -3.18
CA VAL A 154 -4.60 16.35 -2.18
C VAL A 154 -3.10 16.46 -2.34
N ASP A 155 -2.36 16.31 -1.22
CA ASP A 155 -0.90 16.33 -1.21
C ASP A 155 -0.30 15.08 -1.85
N LYS A 156 -0.94 13.93 -1.63
CA LYS A 156 -0.45 12.64 -2.12
C LYS A 156 -1.61 11.74 -2.54
N ILE A 157 -1.36 10.95 -3.57
CA ILE A 157 -2.27 9.90 -4.02
C ILE A 157 -1.51 8.57 -4.00
N PHE A 158 -2.10 7.56 -3.36
CA PHE A 158 -1.63 6.19 -3.41
C PHE A 158 -2.67 5.33 -4.13
N ASP A 159 -2.35 4.82 -5.32
CA ASP A 159 -3.21 3.85 -5.98
C ASP A 159 -2.93 2.44 -5.46
N CYS A 160 -3.93 1.86 -4.79
CA CYS A 160 -3.96 0.49 -4.32
C CYS A 160 -4.98 -0.38 -5.08
N SER A 161 -5.64 0.20 -6.10
CA SER A 161 -6.70 -0.47 -6.85
C SER A 161 -6.23 -1.15 -8.13
N GLY A 162 -5.19 -0.61 -8.78
CA GLY A 162 -4.77 -1.00 -10.11
C GLY A 162 -5.83 -0.71 -11.20
N SER A 163 -6.74 0.23 -10.94
CA SER A 163 -7.80 0.62 -11.87
C SER A 163 -7.39 1.88 -12.64
N VAL A 164 -7.12 1.73 -13.94
CA VAL A 164 -6.80 2.86 -14.84
C VAL A 164 -7.88 3.95 -14.76
N PHE A 165 -9.15 3.56 -14.74
CA PHE A 165 -10.26 4.52 -14.63
C PHE A 165 -10.21 5.32 -13.33
N ALA A 166 -9.98 4.65 -12.19
CA ALA A 166 -9.91 5.32 -10.91
C ALA A 166 -8.69 6.25 -10.81
N VAL A 167 -7.54 5.83 -11.36
CA VAL A 167 -6.33 6.65 -11.43
C VAL A 167 -6.54 7.89 -12.27
N ASN A 168 -7.10 7.78 -13.49
CA ASN A 168 -7.36 8.93 -14.36
C ASN A 168 -8.33 9.94 -13.73
N ASN A 169 -9.32 9.47 -12.99
CA ASN A 169 -10.23 10.36 -12.27
C ASN A 169 -9.58 11.04 -11.06
N ALA A 170 -8.58 10.42 -10.46
CA ALA A 170 -7.91 10.96 -9.27
C ALA A 170 -6.71 11.87 -9.59
N LEU A 171 -5.98 11.61 -10.68
CA LEU A 171 -4.79 12.41 -11.04
C LEU A 171 -5.04 13.90 -11.12
N PRO A 172 -6.16 14.41 -11.72
CA PRO A 172 -6.47 15.84 -11.74
C PRO A 172 -6.76 16.45 -10.37
N LEU A 173 -6.89 15.61 -9.32
CA LEU A 173 -7.21 16.06 -7.96
C LEU A 173 -5.96 16.16 -7.06
N ILE A 174 -4.77 15.89 -7.63
CA ILE A 174 -3.51 16.12 -6.91
C ILE A 174 -3.12 17.61 -7.01
N LYS A 175 -2.66 18.18 -5.92
CA LYS A 175 -2.17 19.56 -5.94
C LYS A 175 -0.83 19.67 -6.68
N LYS A 176 -0.48 20.88 -7.11
CA LYS A 176 0.85 21.15 -7.68
C LYS A 176 1.95 20.74 -6.70
N LYS A 177 2.97 20.02 -7.18
CA LYS A 177 4.04 19.41 -6.39
C LYS A 177 3.57 18.28 -5.45
N GLY A 178 2.37 17.74 -5.66
CA GLY A 178 1.94 16.53 -4.96
C GLY A 178 2.59 15.28 -5.54
N ASP A 179 2.61 14.20 -4.75
CA ASP A 179 3.18 12.92 -5.16
C ASP A 179 2.09 11.92 -5.53
N PHE A 180 2.29 11.20 -6.63
CA PHE A 180 1.47 10.04 -7.00
C PHE A 180 2.31 8.76 -6.88
N VAL A 181 1.81 7.76 -6.16
CA VAL A 181 2.49 6.48 -5.93
C VAL A 181 1.61 5.34 -6.40
N GLN A 182 2.13 4.56 -7.34
CA GLN A 182 1.50 3.34 -7.85
C GLN A 182 1.90 2.15 -6.98
N ILE A 183 0.95 1.57 -6.26
CA ILE A 183 1.13 0.33 -5.49
C ILE A 183 0.36 -0.81 -6.14
N GLY A 184 -0.85 -0.53 -6.63
CA GLY A 184 -1.70 -1.49 -7.31
C GLY A 184 -1.13 -1.93 -8.66
N LEU A 185 -1.36 -3.17 -9.04
CA LEU A 185 -0.95 -3.70 -10.34
C LEU A 185 -2.09 -3.53 -11.35
N PHE A 186 -1.81 -2.91 -12.48
CA PHE A 186 -2.77 -2.81 -13.56
C PHE A 186 -2.97 -4.17 -14.24
N ALA A 187 -4.22 -4.60 -14.37
CA ALA A 187 -4.56 -5.86 -15.06
C ALA A 187 -4.31 -5.82 -16.58
N LYS A 188 -4.22 -4.61 -17.15
CA LYS A 188 -3.97 -4.37 -18.58
C LYS A 188 -2.92 -3.27 -18.72
N LYS A 189 -2.20 -3.25 -19.85
CA LYS A 189 -1.32 -2.12 -20.19
C LYS A 189 -2.14 -0.84 -20.16
N MET A 190 -1.65 0.17 -19.45
CA MET A 190 -2.18 1.53 -19.55
C MET A 190 -1.76 2.09 -20.90
N ASN A 191 -2.73 2.43 -21.73
CA ASN A 191 -2.46 3.03 -23.04
C ASN A 191 -2.49 4.55 -22.98
N GLU A 192 -3.11 5.15 -21.97
CA GLU A 192 -3.29 6.60 -21.84
C GLU A 192 -3.34 6.98 -20.34
N LEU A 193 -2.31 7.66 -19.89
CA LEU A 193 -2.33 8.52 -18.71
C LEU A 193 -2.42 9.94 -19.26
N ASP A 194 -3.52 10.62 -18.96
CA ASP A 194 -3.73 12.02 -19.34
C ASP A 194 -3.07 12.98 -18.32
#